data_8ad71117d2699e9287e2c942975675b9
#
_entry.id   8ad71117d2699e9287e2c942975675b9
#
_cell.length_a   1.000
_cell.length_b   1.000
_cell.length_c   1.000
_cell.angle_alpha   90.00
_cell.angle_beta   90.00
_cell.angle_gamma   90.00
#
_symmetry.space_group_name_H-M   'P 1'
#
loop_
_entity.id
_entity.type
_entity.pdbx_description
1 polymer ?
#
loop_
_entity_poly.entity_id
_entity_poly.type
_entity_poly.pdbx_seq_one_letter_code
_entity_poly.pdbx_strand_id
1 'polypeptide(L)'
;IFDVGHQCYPHKILTGRRDRIRTLRQENGLSGFTRRAESEYDPFGAAHSSTSISAGLGMAIAADLDKNDRRVIAVIGDGAMSAGMAYEALNNA
;
A
#
# COMPACT_ATOMS: atom_id res chain seq x y z
N ILE A 1 -2.40 2.50 -3.57
CA ILE A 1 -1.92 1.75 -2.40
C ILE A 1 -0.55 1.16 -2.68
N PHE A 2 0.23 0.91 -1.64
CA PHE A 2 1.59 0.40 -1.75
C PHE A 2 1.67 -1.00 -1.15
N ASP A 3 2.28 -1.92 -1.90
CA ASP A 3 2.71 -3.19 -1.33
C ASP A 3 3.88 -2.98 -0.37
N VAL A 4 4.16 -3.96 0.47
CA VAL A 4 5.30 -3.90 1.39
C VAL A 4 6.61 -3.90 0.60
N GLY A 5 7.44 -2.90 0.85
CA GLY A 5 8.73 -2.75 0.19
C GLY A 5 9.29 -1.34 0.32
N HIS A 6 10.48 -1.16 -0.19
CA HIS A 6 11.21 0.12 -0.12
C HIS A 6 10.55 1.25 -0.91
N GLN A 7 9.68 0.94 -1.86
CA GLN A 7 8.93 1.93 -2.65
C GLN A 7 8.02 2.82 -1.79
N CYS A 8 7.66 2.41 -0.58
CA CYS A 8 6.89 3.24 0.33
C CYS A 8 7.73 4.37 0.97
N TYR A 9 9.06 4.32 0.94
CA TYR A 9 9.90 5.36 1.54
C TYR A 9 9.84 6.68 0.76
N PRO A 10 10.01 6.71 -0.58
CA PRO A 10 9.73 7.91 -1.35
C PRO A 10 8.32 8.45 -1.15
N HIS A 11 7.32 7.57 -1.09
CA HIS A 11 5.95 7.96 -0.78
C HIS A 11 5.84 8.70 0.56
N LYS A 12 6.48 8.20 1.62
CA LYS A 12 6.49 8.87 2.93
C LYS A 12 7.17 10.24 2.87
N ILE A 13 8.30 10.35 2.14
CA ILE A 13 9.01 11.62 1.96
C ILE A 13 8.10 12.65 1.27
N LEU A 14 7.45 12.26 0.18
CA LEU A 14 6.60 13.12 -0.64
C LEU A 14 5.27 13.50 0.06
N THR A 15 4.88 12.74 1.06
CA THR A 15 3.63 12.95 1.83
C THR A 15 3.87 13.54 3.22
N GLY A 16 4.90 14.39 3.36
CA GLY A 16 5.12 15.23 4.54
C GLY A 16 5.88 14.57 5.69
N ARG A 17 6.45 13.37 5.49
CA ARG A 17 7.19 12.64 6.53
C ARG A 17 8.71 12.67 6.34
N ARG A 18 9.21 13.57 5.48
CA ARG A 18 10.64 13.69 5.15
C ARG A 18 11.51 13.88 6.38
N ASP A 19 11.13 14.78 7.29
CA ASP A 19 11.95 15.11 8.46
C ASP A 19 12.06 13.95 9.44
N ARG A 20 11.09 13.03 9.41
CA ARG A 20 11.04 11.85 10.25
C ARG A 20 11.59 10.59 9.59
N ILE A 21 12.04 10.66 8.36
CA ILE A 21 12.42 9.47 7.57
C ILE A 21 13.55 8.65 8.22
N ARG A 22 14.44 9.31 8.97
CA ARG A 22 15.52 8.66 9.69
C ARG A 22 15.06 7.82 10.89
N THR A 23 13.78 7.95 11.28
CA THR A 23 13.18 7.17 12.38
C THR A 23 12.50 5.90 11.89
N LEU A 24 12.63 5.54 10.62
CA LEU A 24 12.07 4.32 10.04
C LEU A 24 12.44 3.10 10.88
N ARG A 25 11.42 2.28 11.19
CA ARG A 25 11.56 1.02 11.94
C ARG A 25 12.12 1.16 13.35
N GLN A 26 12.18 2.38 13.89
CA GLN A 26 12.57 2.64 15.27
C GLN A 26 11.35 2.74 16.16
N GLU A 27 11.54 2.54 17.46
CA GLU A 27 10.48 2.74 18.46
C GLU A 27 9.97 4.18 18.38
N ASN A 28 8.66 4.35 18.38
CA ASN A 28 7.96 5.63 18.19
C ASN A 28 8.30 6.38 16.88
N GLY A 29 9.00 5.71 15.97
CA GLY A 29 9.34 6.24 14.65
C GLY A 29 8.33 5.86 13.58
N LEU A 30 8.71 6.11 12.31
CA LEU A 30 7.90 5.74 11.17
C LEU A 30 7.90 4.22 10.95
N SER A 31 6.74 3.70 10.58
CA SER A 31 6.60 2.30 10.15
C SER A 31 7.43 2.02 8.89
N GLY A 32 7.97 0.82 8.79
CA GLY A 32 8.71 0.37 7.60
C GLY A 32 7.85 0.11 6.35
N PHE A 33 6.53 0.28 6.47
CA PHE A 33 5.54 0.10 5.42
C PHE A 33 4.42 1.12 5.61
N THR A 34 3.44 1.21 4.69
CA THR A 34 2.32 2.14 4.84
C THR A 34 1.45 1.78 6.04
N ARG A 35 1.01 2.81 6.77
CA ARG A 35 0.22 2.66 7.98
C ARG A 35 -0.84 3.76 8.05
N ARG A 36 -2.11 3.38 8.09
CA ARG A 36 -3.26 4.29 8.11
C ARG A 36 -3.21 5.30 9.27
N ALA A 37 -2.75 4.88 10.44
CA ALA A 37 -2.63 5.76 11.61
C ALA A 37 -1.50 6.80 11.48
N GLU A 38 -0.65 6.69 10.46
CA GLU A 38 0.52 7.54 10.26
C GLU A 38 0.22 8.69 9.29
N SER A 39 -0.65 8.49 8.32
CA SER A 39 -0.96 9.47 7.28
C SER A 39 -2.28 9.17 6.57
N GLU A 40 -3.02 10.23 6.21
CA GLU A 40 -4.19 10.14 5.33
C GLU A 40 -3.85 9.62 3.93
N TYR A 41 -2.59 9.76 3.51
CA TYR A 41 -2.08 9.25 2.23
C TYR A 41 -1.74 7.76 2.26
N ASP A 42 -1.94 7.10 3.38
CA ASP A 42 -1.77 5.65 3.54
C ASP A 42 -3.14 4.96 3.65
N PRO A 43 -3.92 4.83 2.56
CA PRO A 43 -5.29 4.31 2.60
C PRO A 43 -5.36 2.83 3.00
N PHE A 44 -4.23 2.11 2.89
CA PHE A 44 -4.10 0.71 3.25
C PHE A 44 -2.89 0.49 4.14
N GLY A 45 -3.11 -0.15 5.28
CA GLY A 45 -2.04 -0.57 6.20
C GLY A 45 -1.49 -1.92 5.77
N ALA A 46 -0.23 -1.93 5.35
CA ALA A 46 0.46 -3.15 4.93
C ALA A 46 1.43 -3.63 6.01
N ALA A 47 1.65 -4.94 6.09
CA ALA A 47 2.69 -5.57 6.90
C ALA A 47 3.26 -6.82 6.21
N HIS A 48 2.47 -7.45 5.35
CA HIS A 48 2.87 -8.58 4.52
C HIS A 48 2.91 -8.17 3.05
N SER A 49 3.89 -8.67 2.32
CA SER A 49 4.00 -8.44 0.88
C SER A 49 2.89 -9.17 0.10
N SER A 50 2.71 -8.78 -1.14
CA SER A 50 1.79 -9.42 -2.10
C SER A 50 0.29 -9.23 -1.80
N THR A 51 -0.06 -8.30 -0.92
CA THR A 51 -1.45 -8.05 -0.48
C THR A 51 -2.11 -6.88 -1.21
N SER A 52 -1.32 -6.02 -1.86
CA SER A 52 -1.82 -4.76 -2.44
C SER A 52 -2.80 -4.96 -3.60
N ILE A 53 -2.60 -5.98 -4.42
CA ILE A 53 -3.48 -6.26 -5.56
C ILE A 53 -4.87 -6.68 -5.05
N SER A 54 -4.92 -7.60 -4.08
CA SER A 54 -6.18 -8.05 -3.49
C SER A 54 -6.92 -6.91 -2.78
N ALA A 55 -6.20 -6.13 -1.97
CA ALA A 55 -6.78 -4.96 -1.30
C ALA A 55 -7.25 -3.91 -2.31
N GLY A 56 -6.45 -3.67 -3.35
CA GLY A 56 -6.79 -2.75 -4.43
C GLY A 56 -8.03 -3.16 -5.21
N LEU A 57 -8.16 -4.45 -5.50
CA LEU A 57 -9.35 -5.02 -6.14
C LEU A 57 -10.60 -4.76 -5.28
N GLY A 58 -10.54 -5.04 -3.98
CA GLY A 58 -11.64 -4.75 -3.06
C GLY A 58 -12.02 -3.27 -3.02
N MET A 59 -11.02 -2.37 -3.01
CA MET A 59 -11.28 -0.93 -3.07
C MET A 59 -11.90 -0.48 -4.40
N ALA A 60 -11.50 -1.10 -5.51
CA ALA A 60 -12.06 -0.80 -6.83
C ALA A 60 -13.51 -1.27 -6.94
N ILE A 61 -13.80 -2.47 -6.46
CA ILE A 61 -15.17 -3.00 -6.42
C ILE A 61 -16.07 -2.12 -5.54
N ALA A 62 -15.58 -1.70 -4.38
CA ALA A 62 -16.33 -0.80 -3.50
C ALA A 62 -16.61 0.54 -4.17
N ALA A 63 -15.64 1.11 -4.89
CA ALA A 63 -15.82 2.35 -5.64
C ALA A 63 -16.89 2.19 -6.74
N ASP A 64 -16.90 1.08 -7.44
CA ASP A 64 -17.89 0.78 -8.48
C ASP A 64 -19.31 0.64 -7.89
N LEU A 65 -19.44 -0.08 -6.78
CA LEU A 65 -20.72 -0.22 -6.07
C LEU A 65 -21.26 1.13 -5.57
N ASP A 66 -20.38 2.01 -5.13
CA ASP A 66 -20.70 3.37 -4.70
C ASP A 66 -20.92 4.35 -5.90
N LYS A 67 -20.79 3.86 -7.12
CA LYS A 67 -20.83 4.68 -8.36
C LYS A 67 -19.85 5.84 -8.32
N ASN A 68 -18.65 5.58 -7.83
CA ASN A 68 -17.55 6.54 -7.68
C ASN A 68 -16.49 6.24 -8.74
N ASP A 69 -16.10 7.26 -9.52
CA ASP A 69 -15.09 7.15 -10.58
C ASP A 69 -13.65 7.00 -10.05
N ARG A 70 -13.48 6.63 -8.79
CA ARG A 70 -12.18 6.42 -8.17
C ARG A 70 -11.43 5.29 -8.85
N ARG A 71 -10.19 5.58 -9.21
CA ARG A 71 -9.25 4.57 -9.70
C ARG A 71 -8.32 4.13 -8.58
N VAL A 72 -7.99 2.84 -8.57
CA VAL A 72 -7.06 2.27 -7.59
C VAL A 72 -5.80 1.82 -8.32
N ILE A 73 -4.65 2.29 -7.84
CA ILE A 73 -3.33 1.94 -8.35
C ILE A 73 -2.58 1.20 -7.25
N ALA A 74 -2.11 0.00 -7.53
CA ALA A 74 -1.23 -0.75 -6.64
C ALA A 74 0.22 -0.55 -7.09
N VAL A 75 1.06 -0.02 -6.20
CA VAL A 75 2.51 0.08 -6.40
C VAL A 75 3.14 -1.12 -5.73
N ILE A 76 3.64 -2.04 -6.54
CA ILE A 76 4.11 -3.35 -6.11
C ILE A 76 5.53 -3.60 -6.61
N GLY A 77 6.38 -4.19 -5.77
CA GLY A 77 7.69 -4.66 -6.20
C GLY A 77 7.59 -5.98 -6.95
N ASP A 78 8.53 -6.22 -7.86
CA ASP A 78 8.59 -7.43 -8.68
C ASP A 78 8.60 -8.72 -7.84
N GLY A 79 9.36 -8.73 -6.75
CA GLY A 79 9.42 -9.86 -5.82
C GLY A 79 8.09 -10.17 -5.14
N ALA A 80 7.22 -9.19 -4.96
CA ALA A 80 5.90 -9.39 -4.36
C ALA A 80 4.88 -10.05 -5.32
N MET A 81 5.21 -10.14 -6.60
CA MET A 81 4.42 -10.90 -7.59
C MET A 81 4.63 -12.42 -7.50
N SER A 82 5.55 -12.89 -6.67
CA SER A 82 5.85 -14.33 -6.55
C SER A 82 4.88 -15.12 -5.65
N ALA A 83 4.03 -14.44 -4.88
CA ALA A 83 3.11 -15.10 -3.96
C ALA A 83 1.76 -15.43 -4.64
N GLY A 84 1.16 -16.55 -4.23
CA GLY A 84 -0.12 -17.02 -4.75
C GLY A 84 -1.24 -16.00 -4.63
N MET A 85 -1.31 -15.26 -3.53
CA MET A 85 -2.32 -14.22 -3.32
C MET A 85 -2.36 -13.15 -4.42
N ALA A 86 -1.20 -12.77 -4.96
CA ALA A 86 -1.13 -11.82 -6.07
C ALA A 86 -1.82 -12.38 -7.33
N TYR A 87 -1.55 -13.64 -7.65
CA TYR A 87 -2.16 -14.31 -8.81
C TYR A 87 -3.65 -14.60 -8.60
N GLU A 88 -4.04 -14.99 -7.41
CA GLU A 88 -5.45 -15.17 -7.05
C GLU A 88 -6.23 -13.87 -7.25
N ALA A 89 -5.69 -12.75 -6.78
CA ALA A 89 -6.30 -11.44 -6.96
C ALA A 89 -6.40 -11.04 -8.44
N LEU A 90 -5.33 -11.25 -9.21
CA LEU A 90 -5.32 -10.98 -10.66
C LEU A 90 -6.32 -11.85 -11.41
N ASN A 91 -6.46 -13.13 -11.01
CA ASN A 91 -7.42 -14.04 -11.64
C ASN A 91 -8.88 -13.65 -11.35
N ASN A 92 -9.14 -12.97 -10.23
CA ASN A 92 -10.46 -12.48 -9.87
C ASN A 92 -10.78 -11.08 -10.44
N ALA A 93 -9.78 -10.36 -10.90
CA ALA A 93 -9.98 -9.04 -11.46
C ALA A 93 -10.55 -9.08 -12.88
#